data_9e073e35686584da9a16adb67cf635d8
#
_entry.id   9e073e35686584da9a16adb67cf635d8
#
_cell.length_a   1.000
_cell.length_b   1.000
_cell.length_c   1.000
_cell.angle_alpha   90.00
_cell.angle_beta   90.00
_cell.angle_gamma   90.00
#
_symmetry.space_group_name_H-M   'P 1'
#
loop_
_entity.id
_entity.type
_entity.pdbx_description
1 polymer ?
#
loop_
_entity_poly.entity_id
_entity_poly.type
_entity_poly.pdbx_seq_one_letter_code
_entity_poly.pdbx_strand_id
1 'polypeptide(L)'
;MAGTTSSGGRGRRSGMIVGINVTPMVDVVLVLLVIMMVSATYVVAQSLHVDLPSSASSDSAAPSTAIVAVRPGGVLVFNDEPVSEAQFSQRLRTAASGNPELTLVISGDRAAEHGAIVHVMDLARQEHVTRFAVQVEQVR
;
A
#
# COMPACT_ATOMS: atom_id res chain seq x y z
N MET A 1 -78.54 31.70 48.51
CA MET A 1 -77.39 32.52 48.17
C MET A 1 -76.24 31.60 47.91
N ALA A 2 -76.11 31.14 46.72
CA ALA A 2 -75.05 30.19 46.33
C ALA A 2 -73.86 30.96 45.81
N GLY A 3 -72.76 30.94 46.53
CA GLY A 3 -71.50 31.43 46.04
C GLY A 3 -70.72 30.30 45.38
N THR A 4 -70.72 30.31 44.10
CA THR A 4 -69.86 29.35 43.33
C THR A 4 -68.48 29.93 43.17
N THR A 5 -67.54 29.43 43.94
CA THR A 5 -66.18 29.70 43.73
C THR A 5 -65.66 28.76 42.63
N SER A 6 -65.49 29.26 41.45
CA SER A 6 -64.84 28.61 40.36
C SER A 6 -63.35 28.56 40.69
N SER A 7 -62.85 27.40 41.14
CA SER A 7 -61.47 27.11 41.25
C SER A 7 -60.92 26.84 39.84
N GLY A 8 -60.30 27.85 39.28
CA GLY A 8 -59.54 27.72 38.04
C GLY A 8 -58.31 26.81 38.26
N GLY A 9 -58.46 25.55 37.90
CA GLY A 9 -57.34 24.62 37.84
C GLY A 9 -56.32 25.10 36.77
N ARG A 10 -55.24 25.71 37.24
CA ARG A 10 -54.08 25.91 36.41
C ARG A 10 -53.52 24.54 36.04
N GLY A 11 -53.92 24.07 34.89
CA GLY A 11 -53.25 22.91 34.29
C GLY A 11 -51.77 23.21 34.17
N ARG A 12 -51.02 22.61 35.03
CA ARG A 12 -49.56 22.48 34.80
C ARG A 12 -49.41 21.76 33.47
N ARG A 13 -49.07 22.50 32.44
CA ARG A 13 -48.48 21.94 31.25
C ARG A 13 -47.16 21.36 31.72
N SER A 14 -47.16 20.10 32.06
CA SER A 14 -45.95 19.31 32.16
C SER A 14 -45.28 19.42 30.78
N GLY A 15 -44.29 20.28 30.69
CA GLY A 15 -43.46 20.37 29.53
C GLY A 15 -42.87 18.98 29.30
N MET A 16 -43.42 18.28 28.32
CA MET A 16 -42.86 17.04 27.88
C MET A 16 -41.45 17.38 27.35
N ILE A 17 -40.43 17.13 28.17
CA ILE A 17 -39.08 17.22 27.72
C ILE A 17 -38.93 16.08 26.74
N VAL A 18 -39.14 16.38 25.47
CA VAL A 18 -38.84 15.47 24.38
C VAL A 18 -37.33 15.41 24.32
N GLY A 19 -36.75 14.48 25.11
CA GLY A 19 -35.33 14.20 25.04
C GLY A 19 -34.96 13.81 23.61
N ILE A 20 -33.97 14.48 23.04
CA ILE A 20 -33.47 14.14 21.72
C ILE A 20 -32.90 12.71 21.82
N ASN A 21 -33.51 11.79 21.05
CA ASN A 21 -33.00 10.44 20.98
C ASN A 21 -31.73 10.46 20.13
N VAL A 22 -30.57 10.31 20.78
CA VAL A 22 -29.25 10.31 20.13
C VAL A 22 -28.85 8.94 19.58
N THR A 23 -29.66 7.91 19.80
CA THR A 23 -29.35 6.54 19.35
C THR A 23 -29.10 6.44 17.84
N PRO A 24 -29.93 7.04 16.94
CA PRO A 24 -29.65 7.02 15.53
C PRO A 24 -28.36 7.75 15.15
N MET A 25 -28.04 8.80 15.86
CA MET A 25 -26.81 9.57 15.62
C MET A 25 -25.56 8.78 16.03
N VAL A 26 -25.61 8.11 17.17
CA VAL A 26 -24.54 7.23 17.65
C VAL A 26 -24.32 6.08 16.68
N ASP A 27 -25.37 5.49 16.13
CA ASP A 27 -25.27 4.39 15.16
C ASP A 27 -24.56 4.85 13.89
N VAL A 28 -24.92 6.00 13.32
CA VAL A 28 -24.27 6.57 12.14
C VAL A 28 -22.79 6.85 12.42
N VAL A 29 -22.46 7.46 13.55
CA VAL A 29 -21.07 7.74 13.93
C VAL A 29 -20.28 6.46 14.09
N LEU A 30 -20.86 5.43 14.70
CA LEU A 30 -20.21 4.14 14.91
C LEU A 30 -19.92 3.45 13.58
N VAL A 31 -20.86 3.43 12.64
CA VAL A 31 -20.66 2.88 11.30
C VAL A 31 -19.59 3.65 10.54
N LEU A 32 -19.59 4.97 10.59
CA LEU A 32 -18.55 5.80 9.96
C LEU A 32 -17.17 5.49 10.56
N LEU A 33 -17.08 5.30 11.87
CA LEU A 33 -15.83 4.98 12.55
C LEU A 33 -15.29 3.62 12.09
N VAL A 34 -16.16 2.61 11.98
CA VAL A 34 -15.78 1.28 11.46
C VAL A 34 -15.31 1.36 10.02
N ILE A 35 -16.01 2.10 9.16
CA ILE A 35 -15.61 2.30 7.76
C ILE A 35 -14.25 2.99 7.68
N MET A 36 -14.02 4.02 8.49
CA MET A 36 -12.72 4.71 8.54
C MET A 36 -11.60 3.79 9.01
N MET A 37 -11.88 2.92 9.99
CA MET A 37 -10.90 1.94 10.47
C MET A 37 -10.53 0.94 9.36
N VAL A 38 -11.50 0.40 8.66
CA VAL A 38 -11.27 -0.54 7.55
C VAL A 38 -10.54 0.15 6.39
N SER A 39 -10.94 1.37 6.05
CA SER A 39 -10.30 2.15 4.99
C SER A 39 -8.86 2.51 5.34
N ALA A 40 -8.56 2.84 6.60
CA ALA A 40 -7.22 3.11 7.06
C ALA A 40 -6.30 1.88 6.93
N THR A 41 -6.80 0.69 7.23
CA THR A 41 -6.06 -0.56 7.04
C THR A 41 -5.71 -0.79 5.57
N TYR A 42 -6.63 -0.47 4.66
CA TYR A 42 -6.40 -0.61 3.22
C TYR A 42 -5.33 0.37 2.70
N VAL A 43 -5.37 1.61 3.17
CA VAL A 43 -4.38 2.65 2.81
C VAL A 43 -2.98 2.28 3.31
N VAL A 44 -2.86 1.76 4.54
CA VAL A 44 -1.57 1.33 5.09
C VAL A 44 -0.99 0.15 4.31
N ALA A 45 -1.81 -0.78 3.84
CA ALA A 45 -1.35 -1.89 3.02
C ALA A 45 -0.78 -1.45 1.66
N GLN A 46 -1.24 -0.32 1.11
CA GLN A 46 -0.68 0.27 -0.12
C GLN A 46 0.53 1.19 0.14
N SER A 47 0.68 1.68 1.36
CA SER A 47 1.75 2.63 1.73
C SER A 47 3.03 1.97 2.20
N LEU A 48 3.13 0.65 2.17
CA LEU A 48 4.41 -0.04 2.30
C LEU A 48 5.20 0.07 0.97
N HIS A 49 5.32 1.29 0.47
CA HIS A 49 6.55 1.68 -0.16
C HIS A 49 7.58 1.69 0.98
N VAL A 50 8.37 0.68 1.03
CA VAL A 50 9.61 0.75 1.76
C VAL A 50 10.44 1.80 1.02
N ASP A 51 10.29 3.06 1.41
CA ASP A 51 11.33 4.03 1.18
C ASP A 51 12.53 3.48 1.93
N LEU A 52 13.33 2.74 1.21
CA LEU A 52 14.70 2.47 1.64
C LEU A 52 15.31 3.85 1.82
N PRO A 53 15.70 4.24 3.05
CA PRO A 53 16.37 5.51 3.23
C PRO A 53 17.57 5.48 2.30
N SER A 54 17.53 6.32 1.27
CA SER A 54 18.72 6.72 0.57
C SER A 54 19.54 7.54 1.58
N SER A 55 20.20 6.84 2.50
CA SER A 55 21.26 7.42 3.28
C SER A 55 22.36 7.75 2.27
N ALA A 56 22.32 8.98 1.81
CA ALA A 56 23.46 9.65 1.24
C ALA A 56 24.54 9.75 2.33
N SER A 57 25.16 8.64 2.60
CA SER A 57 26.42 8.55 3.30
C SER A 57 27.39 7.95 2.29
N SER A 58 28.14 8.83 1.69
CA SER A 58 29.36 8.57 0.98
C SER A 58 30.26 7.61 1.76
N ASP A 59 30.04 6.33 1.51
CA ASP A 59 31.08 5.31 1.53
C ASP A 59 30.62 4.20 0.61
N SER A 60 31.45 3.88 -0.35
CA SER A 60 31.27 3.06 -1.54
C SER A 60 30.85 1.62 -1.29
N ALA A 61 29.71 1.42 -0.64
CA ALA A 61 29.06 0.13 -0.65
C ALA A 61 28.11 0.08 -1.85
N ALA A 62 28.37 -0.80 -2.80
CA ALA A 62 27.46 -1.07 -3.89
C ALA A 62 26.05 -1.34 -3.34
N PRO A 63 24.99 -0.84 -3.97
CA PRO A 63 23.64 -1.03 -3.48
C PRO A 63 23.36 -2.52 -3.31
N SER A 64 22.90 -2.89 -2.12
CA SER A 64 22.59 -4.29 -1.79
C SER A 64 21.34 -4.82 -2.49
N THR A 65 20.65 -3.97 -3.24
CA THR A 65 19.40 -4.29 -3.94
C THR A 65 19.46 -3.73 -5.36
N ALA A 66 19.21 -4.59 -6.34
CA ALA A 66 18.97 -4.22 -7.72
C ALA A 66 17.49 -4.45 -8.07
N ILE A 67 16.90 -3.58 -8.85
CA ILE A 67 15.49 -3.67 -9.23
C ILE A 67 15.41 -3.86 -10.75
N VAL A 68 14.68 -4.88 -11.17
CA VAL A 68 14.31 -5.08 -12.58
C VAL A 68 12.80 -5.14 -12.71
N ALA A 69 12.24 -4.29 -13.54
CA ALA A 69 10.83 -4.35 -13.90
C ALA A 69 10.66 -5.07 -15.23
N VAL A 70 9.74 -6.02 -15.27
CA VAL A 70 9.33 -6.75 -16.46
C VAL A 70 8.01 -6.19 -16.95
N ARG A 71 8.03 -5.50 -18.08
CA ARG A 71 6.85 -4.91 -18.70
C ARG A 71 6.23 -5.85 -19.74
N PRO A 72 4.96 -5.64 -20.11
CA PRO A 72 4.31 -6.37 -21.19
C PRO A 72 5.15 -6.31 -22.47
N GLY A 73 5.23 -7.43 -23.20
CA GLY A 73 6.06 -7.55 -24.40
C GLY A 73 7.54 -7.90 -24.13
N GLY A 74 7.90 -8.25 -22.89
CA GLY A 74 9.25 -8.70 -22.55
C GLY A 74 10.28 -7.57 -22.41
N VAL A 75 9.81 -6.33 -22.26
CA VAL A 75 10.71 -5.18 -22.08
C VAL A 75 11.25 -5.19 -20.65
N LEU A 76 12.57 -5.20 -20.52
CA LEU A 76 13.26 -5.14 -19.24
C LEU A 76 13.64 -3.70 -18.90
N VAL A 77 13.38 -3.29 -17.69
CA VAL A 77 13.79 -1.98 -17.14
C VAL A 77 14.61 -2.24 -15.88
N PHE A 78 15.89 -1.93 -15.93
CA PHE A 78 16.82 -2.13 -14.84
C PHE A 78 17.18 -0.79 -14.19
N ASN A 79 16.85 -0.61 -12.91
CA ASN A 79 17.03 0.66 -12.18
C ASN A 79 16.52 1.88 -12.97
N ASP A 80 15.26 1.79 -13.46
CA ASP A 80 14.56 2.81 -14.24
C ASP A 80 15.09 3.08 -15.66
N GLU A 81 16.05 2.29 -16.14
CA GLU A 81 16.53 2.37 -17.51
C GLU A 81 16.10 1.14 -18.33
N PRO A 82 15.52 1.31 -19.53
CA PRO A 82 15.23 0.20 -20.41
C PRO A 82 16.53 -0.43 -20.91
N VAL A 83 16.63 -1.76 -20.77
CA VAL A 83 17.82 -2.51 -21.12
C VAL A 83 17.48 -3.73 -21.98
N SER A 84 18.42 -4.14 -22.84
CA SER A 84 18.34 -5.44 -23.48
C SER A 84 18.76 -6.57 -22.55
N GLU A 85 18.46 -7.81 -22.87
CA GLU A 85 18.87 -8.97 -22.05
C GLU A 85 20.40 -9.02 -21.86
N ALA A 86 21.17 -8.73 -22.89
CA ALA A 86 22.64 -8.69 -22.82
C ALA A 86 23.14 -7.58 -21.87
N GLN A 87 22.54 -6.41 -21.95
CA GLN A 87 22.86 -5.29 -21.07
C GLN A 87 22.43 -5.57 -19.62
N PHE A 88 21.29 -6.22 -19.44
CA PHE A 88 20.82 -6.65 -18.12
C PHE A 88 21.82 -7.61 -17.47
N SER A 89 22.22 -8.68 -18.17
CA SER A 89 23.20 -9.64 -17.68
C SER A 89 24.53 -8.98 -17.35
N GLN A 90 25.01 -8.08 -18.20
CA GLN A 90 26.28 -7.37 -17.97
C GLN A 90 26.21 -6.46 -16.74
N ARG A 91 25.14 -5.66 -16.61
CA ARG A 91 24.94 -4.77 -15.46
C ARG A 91 24.76 -5.56 -14.15
N LEU A 92 24.03 -6.66 -14.23
CA LEU A 92 23.79 -7.52 -13.08
C LEU A 92 25.09 -8.20 -12.62
N ARG A 93 25.92 -8.67 -13.56
CA ARG A 93 27.25 -9.21 -13.27
C ARG A 93 28.14 -8.20 -12.58
N THR A 94 28.15 -6.96 -13.06
CA THR A 94 28.92 -5.87 -12.44
C THR A 94 28.42 -5.58 -11.03
N ALA A 95 27.12 -5.54 -10.81
CA ALA A 95 26.52 -5.32 -9.50
C ALA A 95 26.78 -6.48 -8.53
N ALA A 96 26.69 -7.72 -9.01
CA ALA A 96 26.95 -8.92 -8.21
C ALA A 96 28.41 -9.09 -7.82
N SER A 97 29.34 -8.69 -8.68
CA SER A 97 30.78 -8.73 -8.39
C SER A 97 31.18 -7.74 -7.29
N GLY A 98 30.46 -6.64 -7.16
CA GLY A 98 30.65 -5.66 -6.08
C GLY A 98 29.99 -6.03 -4.76
N ASN A 99 29.01 -6.95 -4.80
CA ASN A 99 28.25 -7.34 -3.61
C ASN A 99 27.73 -8.78 -3.73
N PRO A 100 28.36 -9.74 -3.03
CA PRO A 100 27.95 -11.15 -3.07
C PRO A 100 26.57 -11.39 -2.44
N GLU A 101 26.05 -10.46 -1.65
CA GLU A 101 24.73 -10.54 -1.01
C GLU A 101 23.66 -9.76 -1.76
N LEU A 102 23.89 -9.43 -3.02
CA LEU A 102 22.95 -8.69 -3.84
C LEU A 102 21.59 -9.39 -3.91
N THR A 103 20.54 -8.66 -3.59
CA THR A 103 19.16 -9.11 -3.75
C THR A 103 18.57 -8.49 -5.01
N LEU A 104 18.10 -9.32 -5.94
CA LEU A 104 17.40 -8.85 -7.13
C LEU A 104 15.90 -8.81 -6.85
N VAL A 105 15.32 -7.61 -6.90
CA VAL A 105 13.87 -7.42 -6.83
C VAL A 105 13.32 -7.41 -8.25
N ILE A 106 12.47 -8.38 -8.55
CA ILE A 106 11.80 -8.50 -9.85
C ILE A 106 10.39 -7.93 -9.69
N SER A 107 10.15 -6.78 -10.28
CA SER A 107 8.83 -6.17 -10.36
C SER A 107 8.15 -6.60 -11.65
N GLY A 108 7.16 -7.47 -11.55
CA GLY A 108 6.35 -7.91 -12.69
C GLY A 108 5.12 -7.03 -12.83
N ASP A 109 4.89 -6.48 -14.02
CA ASP A 109 3.59 -5.91 -14.36
C ASP A 109 2.54 -7.02 -14.32
N ARG A 110 1.33 -6.71 -13.88
CA ARG A 110 0.21 -7.66 -13.84
C ARG A 110 -0.09 -8.27 -15.23
N ALA A 111 0.18 -7.52 -16.28
CA ALA A 111 0.03 -7.97 -17.67
C ALA A 111 1.30 -8.63 -18.23
N ALA A 112 2.39 -8.68 -17.46
CA ALA A 112 3.59 -9.39 -17.87
C ALA A 112 3.37 -10.90 -17.87
N GLU A 113 3.89 -11.57 -18.88
CA GLU A 113 3.81 -13.02 -18.96
C GLU A 113 4.67 -13.66 -17.86
N HIS A 114 4.09 -14.64 -17.16
CA HIS A 114 4.81 -15.39 -16.12
C HIS A 114 6.14 -15.97 -16.65
N GLY A 115 6.15 -16.44 -17.90
CA GLY A 115 7.35 -16.94 -18.56
C GLY A 115 8.48 -15.91 -18.65
N ALA A 116 8.15 -14.63 -18.86
CA ALA A 116 9.15 -13.55 -18.90
C ALA A 116 9.81 -13.35 -17.53
N ILE A 117 9.05 -13.45 -16.45
CA ILE A 117 9.58 -13.34 -15.08
C ILE A 117 10.52 -14.51 -14.78
N VAL A 118 10.13 -15.72 -15.14
CA VAL A 118 10.98 -16.92 -14.98
C VAL A 118 12.26 -16.80 -15.80
N HIS A 119 12.16 -16.29 -17.02
CA HIS A 119 13.33 -16.08 -17.89
C HIS A 119 14.34 -15.10 -17.27
N VAL A 120 13.87 -14.01 -16.68
CA VAL A 120 14.72 -13.05 -15.96
C VAL A 120 15.38 -13.69 -14.75
N MET A 121 14.68 -14.54 -14.02
CA MET A 121 15.26 -15.32 -12.92
C MET A 121 16.38 -16.24 -13.39
N ASP A 122 16.20 -16.91 -14.53
CA ASP A 122 17.20 -17.80 -15.07
C ASP A 122 18.46 -17.04 -15.53
N LEU A 123 18.27 -15.88 -16.17
CA LEU A 123 19.39 -15.00 -16.52
C LEU A 123 20.15 -14.53 -15.27
N ALA A 124 19.45 -14.17 -14.22
CA ALA A 124 20.06 -13.73 -12.98
C ALA A 124 20.82 -14.87 -12.27
N ARG A 125 20.31 -16.09 -12.33
CA ARG A 125 21.02 -17.28 -11.79
C ARG A 125 22.32 -17.57 -12.53
N GLN A 126 22.35 -17.36 -13.84
CA GLN A 126 23.57 -17.50 -14.63
C GLN A 126 24.66 -16.51 -14.19
N GLU A 127 24.26 -15.35 -13.68
CA GLU A 127 25.16 -14.35 -13.12
C GLU A 127 25.42 -14.54 -11.61
N HIS A 128 25.12 -15.72 -11.07
CA HIS A 128 25.35 -16.11 -9.66
C HIS A 128 24.53 -15.34 -8.62
N VAL A 129 23.47 -14.68 -9.01
CA VAL A 129 22.52 -14.07 -8.08
C VAL A 129 21.57 -15.16 -7.58
N THR A 130 21.53 -15.37 -6.29
CA THR A 130 20.70 -16.41 -5.64
C THR A 130 19.56 -15.86 -4.79
N ARG A 131 19.60 -14.56 -4.50
CA ARG A 131 18.57 -13.91 -3.69
C ARG A 131 17.61 -13.14 -4.58
N PHE A 132 16.35 -13.55 -4.56
CA PHE A 132 15.28 -12.94 -5.34
C PHE A 132 14.13 -12.51 -4.44
N ALA A 133 13.56 -11.36 -4.74
CA ALA A 133 12.26 -10.94 -4.25
C ALA A 133 11.38 -10.62 -5.46
N VAL A 134 10.19 -11.18 -5.51
CA VAL A 134 9.24 -10.93 -6.61
C VAL A 134 8.09 -10.13 -6.05
N GLN A 135 7.81 -9.01 -6.68
CA GLN A 135 6.64 -8.19 -6.40
C GLN A 135 5.83 -7.96 -7.67
N VAL A 136 4.54 -7.86 -7.52
CA VAL A 136 3.64 -7.55 -8.63
C VAL A 136 3.28 -6.07 -8.51
N GLU A 137 3.63 -5.31 -9.54
CA GLU A 137 3.27 -3.90 -9.62
C GLU A 137 1.81 -3.79 -10.05
N GLN A 138 1.00 -3.14 -9.22
CA GLN A 138 -0.35 -2.77 -9.60
C GLN A 138 -0.28 -1.44 -10.34
N VAL A 139 -0.49 -1.48 -11.65
CA VAL A 139 -0.66 -0.26 -12.42
C VAL A 139 -1.90 0.47 -11.93
N ARG A 140 -1.71 1.70 -11.54
CA ARG A 140 -2.79 2.65 -11.22
C ARG A 140 -3.50 3.11 -12.48
#